data_c7c79311d8bdb39abf5b90a5584cd1e7
#
_entry.id   c7c79311d8bdb39abf5b90a5584cd1e7
#
_cell.length_a   1.000
_cell.length_b   1.000
_cell.length_c   1.000
_cell.angle_alpha   90.00
_cell.angle_beta   90.00
_cell.angle_gamma   90.00
#
_symmetry.space_group_name_H-M   'P 1'
#
loop_
_entity.id
_entity.type
_entity.pdbx_description
1 polymer ?
#
loop_
_entity_poly.entity_id
_entity_poly.type
_entity_poly.pdbx_seq_one_letter_code
_entity_poly.pdbx_strand_id
1 'polypeptide(L)'
;MKTEGQSAAKALQHAWQTGMLDRTNDPAALFVDWDVLDHRLNCLREEWPHFQHAVAIKSQPHPGVLRYLVQQGFGLEAASLEEVKRGLEAGCAPHKIVFDSPVK
;
A
#
# COMPACT_ATOMS: atom_id res chain seq x y z
N MET A 1 -17.72 13.01 -4.21
CA MET A 1 -16.69 11.94 -4.19
C MET A 1 -17.00 10.92 -5.28
N LYS A 2 -16.00 10.49 -6.05
CA LYS A 2 -16.18 9.43 -7.03
C LYS A 2 -16.43 8.10 -6.31
N THR A 3 -17.30 7.25 -6.86
CA THR A 3 -17.42 5.88 -6.37
C THR A 3 -16.16 5.10 -6.75
N GLU A 4 -15.84 4.04 -6.00
CA GLU A 4 -14.69 3.18 -6.30
C GLU A 4 -14.79 2.60 -7.72
N GLY A 5 -16.01 2.20 -8.15
CA GLY A 5 -16.22 1.68 -9.50
C GLY A 5 -15.96 2.72 -10.59
N GLN A 6 -16.31 3.98 -10.36
CA GLN A 6 -16.04 5.05 -11.33
C GLN A 6 -14.55 5.35 -11.43
N SER A 7 -13.83 5.35 -10.31
CA SER A 7 -12.37 5.55 -10.30
C SER A 7 -11.66 4.42 -11.03
N ALA A 8 -12.06 3.18 -10.79
CA ALA A 8 -11.47 2.01 -11.44
C ALA A 8 -11.71 2.03 -12.96
N ALA A 9 -12.93 2.36 -13.39
CA ALA A 9 -13.26 2.43 -14.82
C ALA A 9 -12.44 3.51 -15.55
N LYS A 10 -12.27 4.69 -14.94
CA LYS A 10 -11.46 5.76 -15.51
C LYS A 10 -10.00 5.39 -15.60
N ALA A 11 -9.45 4.78 -14.55
CA ALA A 11 -8.06 4.33 -14.53
C ALA A 11 -7.82 3.29 -15.63
N LEU A 12 -8.74 2.33 -15.78
CA LEU A 12 -8.63 1.30 -16.79
C LEU A 12 -8.67 1.88 -18.20
N GLN A 13 -9.61 2.79 -18.48
CA GLN A 13 -9.69 3.46 -19.78
C GLN A 13 -8.41 4.23 -20.08
N HIS A 14 -7.91 4.98 -19.12
CA HIS A 14 -6.67 5.75 -19.27
C HIS A 14 -5.49 4.83 -19.57
N ALA A 15 -5.38 3.72 -18.85
CA ALA A 15 -4.29 2.76 -19.04
C ALA A 15 -4.33 2.11 -20.43
N TRP A 16 -5.52 1.81 -20.95
CA TRP A 16 -5.67 1.31 -22.31
C TRP A 16 -5.32 2.36 -23.37
N GLN A 17 -5.81 3.59 -23.18
CA GLN A 17 -5.58 4.70 -24.13
C GLN A 17 -4.12 5.09 -24.23
N THR A 18 -3.39 5.01 -23.12
CA THR A 18 -1.97 5.38 -23.06
C THR A 18 -1.03 4.22 -23.38
N GLY A 19 -1.54 3.01 -23.58
CA GLY A 19 -0.73 1.84 -23.87
C GLY A 19 -0.04 1.23 -22.64
N MET A 20 -0.38 1.66 -21.45
CA MET A 20 0.16 1.06 -20.21
C MET A 20 -0.35 -0.38 -20.02
N LEU A 21 -1.58 -0.65 -20.46
CA LEU A 21 -2.18 -1.98 -20.44
C LEU A 21 -2.61 -2.38 -21.84
N ASP A 22 -2.39 -3.64 -22.17
CA ASP A 22 -2.85 -4.28 -23.38
C ASP A 22 -4.00 -5.23 -23.03
N ARG A 23 -5.17 -5.05 -23.68
CA ARG A 23 -6.35 -5.87 -23.42
C ARG A 23 -6.10 -7.38 -23.61
N THR A 24 -5.18 -7.73 -24.48
CA THR A 24 -4.87 -9.12 -24.79
C THR A 24 -3.91 -9.73 -23.78
N ASN A 25 -2.85 -8.99 -23.42
CA ASN A 25 -1.76 -9.49 -22.58
C ASN A 25 -1.97 -9.19 -21.10
N ASP A 26 -2.77 -8.17 -20.78
CA ASP A 26 -3.03 -7.74 -19.41
C ASP A 26 -4.52 -7.90 -19.08
N PRO A 27 -5.00 -9.15 -18.85
CA PRO A 27 -6.43 -9.42 -18.64
C PRO A 27 -6.96 -8.89 -17.31
N ALA A 28 -6.08 -8.57 -16.37
CA ALA A 28 -6.45 -8.03 -15.07
C ALA A 28 -5.38 -7.06 -14.58
N ALA A 29 -5.80 -6.05 -13.82
CA ALA A 29 -4.88 -5.08 -13.23
C ALA A 29 -5.40 -4.63 -11.87
N LEU A 30 -4.46 -4.36 -10.96
CA LEU A 30 -4.77 -3.74 -9.68
C LEU A 30 -4.35 -2.27 -9.73
N PHE A 31 -5.24 -1.40 -9.29
CA PHE A 31 -4.97 0.02 -9.23
C PHE A 31 -4.92 0.47 -7.77
N VAL A 32 -3.97 1.35 -7.48
CA VAL A 32 -3.90 2.04 -6.19
C VAL A 32 -4.41 3.45 -6.39
N ASP A 33 -5.46 3.81 -5.64
CA ASP A 33 -5.97 5.17 -5.62
C ASP A 33 -5.28 5.93 -4.49
N TRP A 34 -4.31 6.77 -4.85
CA TRP A 34 -3.52 7.53 -3.89
C TRP A 34 -4.35 8.49 -3.05
N ASP A 35 -5.40 9.08 -3.62
CA ASP A 35 -6.25 10.02 -2.89
C ASP A 35 -7.05 9.30 -1.80
N VAL A 36 -7.58 8.13 -2.11
CA VAL A 36 -8.29 7.30 -1.13
C VAL A 36 -7.33 6.82 -0.04
N LEU A 37 -6.13 6.40 -0.42
CA LEU A 37 -5.11 5.98 0.54
C LEU A 37 -4.76 7.12 1.50
N ASP A 38 -4.47 8.31 0.97
CA ASP A 38 -4.15 9.49 1.78
C ASP A 38 -5.28 9.83 2.75
N HIS A 39 -6.50 9.79 2.27
CA HIS A 39 -7.66 10.08 3.11
C HIS A 39 -7.74 9.11 4.29
N ARG A 40 -7.57 7.82 4.04
CA ARG A 40 -7.61 6.79 5.10
C ARG A 40 -6.45 6.94 6.08
N LEU A 41 -5.25 7.23 5.59
CA LEU A 41 -4.10 7.46 6.46
C LEU A 41 -4.31 8.68 7.37
N ASN A 42 -4.85 9.76 6.81
CA ASN A 42 -5.15 10.96 7.58
C ASN A 42 -6.23 10.71 8.64
N CYS A 43 -7.26 9.92 8.32
CA CYS A 43 -8.28 9.51 9.28
C CYS A 43 -7.66 8.77 10.47
N LEU A 44 -6.73 7.83 10.21
CA LEU A 44 -6.04 7.11 11.28
C LEU A 44 -5.26 8.05 12.18
N ARG A 45 -4.52 9.01 11.59
CA ARG A 45 -3.75 9.98 12.36
C ARG A 45 -4.62 10.89 13.22
N GLU A 46 -5.76 11.32 12.67
CA GLU A 46 -6.67 12.23 13.36
C GLU A 46 -7.48 11.55 14.46
N GLU A 47 -7.96 10.34 14.20
CA GLU A 47 -8.78 9.60 15.16
C GLU A 47 -7.93 8.94 16.25
N TRP A 48 -6.72 8.50 15.93
CA TRP A 48 -5.86 7.76 16.84
C TRP A 48 -4.45 8.36 16.90
N PRO A 49 -4.32 9.66 17.27
CA PRO A 49 -3.03 10.37 17.18
C PRO A 49 -1.95 9.86 18.13
N HIS A 50 -2.33 9.15 19.19
CA HIS A 50 -1.37 8.65 20.18
C HIS A 50 -0.93 7.21 19.94
N PHE A 51 -1.43 6.58 18.87
CA PHE A 51 -1.05 5.23 18.52
C PHE A 51 -0.01 5.23 17.42
N GLN A 52 0.92 4.28 17.48
CA GLN A 52 1.77 3.97 16.35
C GLN A 52 1.00 3.01 15.45
N HIS A 53 0.94 3.34 14.17
CA HIS A 53 0.23 2.52 13.20
C HIS A 53 1.22 1.71 12.40
N ALA A 54 0.97 0.41 12.29
CA ALA A 54 1.74 -0.49 11.45
C ALA A 54 0.81 -1.13 10.43
N VAL A 55 1.18 -1.05 9.16
CA VAL A 55 0.37 -1.59 8.06
C VAL A 55 0.91 -2.97 7.68
N ALA A 56 0.01 -3.94 7.55
CA ALA A 56 0.38 -5.30 7.19
C ALA A 56 0.90 -5.38 5.75
N ILE A 57 2.13 -5.82 5.57
CA ILE A 57 2.78 -5.95 4.26
C ILE A 57 2.02 -6.92 3.36
N LYS A 58 1.51 -8.02 3.94
CA LYS A 58 0.76 -9.03 3.17
C LYS A 58 -0.49 -8.47 2.48
N SER A 59 -1.08 -7.40 3.03
CA SER A 59 -2.27 -6.78 2.46
C SER A 59 -1.96 -5.95 1.22
N GLN A 60 -0.75 -5.38 1.15
CA GLN A 60 -0.32 -4.57 0.02
C GLN A 60 1.21 -4.63 -0.09
N PRO A 61 1.75 -5.66 -0.78
CA PRO A 61 3.20 -5.87 -0.83
C PRO A 61 3.92 -5.03 -1.89
N HIS A 62 3.23 -4.18 -2.64
CA HIS A 62 3.84 -3.40 -3.70
C HIS A 62 4.89 -2.44 -3.14
N PRO A 63 6.16 -2.48 -3.65
CA PRO A 63 7.25 -1.67 -3.07
C PRO A 63 6.98 -0.17 -3.06
N GLY A 64 6.32 0.35 -4.09
CA GLY A 64 5.98 1.77 -4.17
C GLY A 64 5.00 2.20 -3.09
N VAL A 65 4.02 1.36 -2.79
CA VAL A 65 3.05 1.63 -1.73
C VAL A 65 3.72 1.56 -0.36
N LEU A 66 4.57 0.54 -0.15
CA LEU A 66 5.30 0.40 1.12
C LEU A 66 6.20 1.60 1.38
N ARG A 67 6.95 2.06 0.37
CA ARG A 67 7.78 3.26 0.49
C ARG A 67 6.95 4.49 0.83
N TYR A 68 5.82 4.64 0.21
CA TYR A 68 4.92 5.76 0.48
C TYR A 68 4.42 5.74 1.93
N LEU A 69 3.99 4.58 2.42
CA LEU A 69 3.54 4.42 3.81
C LEU A 69 4.66 4.80 4.80
N VAL A 70 5.86 4.34 4.54
CA VAL A 70 7.03 4.66 5.37
C VAL A 70 7.31 6.17 5.35
N GLN A 71 7.27 6.80 4.18
CA GLN A 71 7.45 8.25 4.04
C GLN A 71 6.39 9.04 4.81
N GLN A 72 5.19 8.50 4.92
CA GLN A 72 4.10 9.11 5.67
C GLN A 72 4.20 8.85 7.19
N GLY A 73 5.24 8.16 7.63
CA GLY A 73 5.50 7.94 9.05
C GLY A 73 4.86 6.68 9.63
N PHE A 74 4.31 5.81 8.79
CA PHE A 74 3.73 4.55 9.24
C PHE A 74 4.79 3.47 9.40
N GLY A 75 4.60 2.60 10.39
CA GLY A 75 5.36 1.37 10.51
C GLY A 75 4.76 0.29 9.63
N LEU A 76 5.44 -0.85 9.57
CA LEU A 76 5.02 -2.00 8.78
C LEU A 76 4.95 -3.23 9.67
N GLU A 77 3.97 -4.10 9.42
CA GLU A 77 3.85 -5.39 10.09
C GLU A 77 4.22 -6.48 9.10
N ALA A 78 5.14 -7.34 9.51
CA ALA A 78 5.67 -8.43 8.69
C ALA A 78 5.34 -9.77 9.33
N ALA A 79 4.81 -10.70 8.55
CA ALA A 79 4.46 -12.04 8.99
C ALA A 79 5.52 -13.09 8.61
N SER A 80 6.56 -12.69 7.91
CA SER A 80 7.65 -13.59 7.49
C SER A 80 8.96 -12.82 7.40
N LEU A 81 10.07 -13.56 7.36
CA LEU A 81 11.39 -12.95 7.17
C LEU A 81 11.49 -12.20 5.84
N GLU A 82 10.89 -12.74 4.79
CA GLU A 82 10.86 -12.08 3.49
C GLU A 82 10.14 -10.74 3.57
N GLU A 83 9.03 -10.68 4.29
CA GLU A 83 8.30 -9.43 4.49
C GLU A 83 9.12 -8.42 5.31
N VAL A 84 9.86 -8.89 6.31
CA VAL A 84 10.80 -8.02 7.03
C VAL A 84 11.80 -7.38 6.06
N LYS A 85 12.38 -8.19 5.17
CA LYS A 85 13.31 -7.68 4.15
C LYS A 85 12.66 -6.65 3.25
N ARG A 86 11.44 -6.89 2.81
CA ARG A 86 10.67 -5.93 2.00
C ARG A 86 10.43 -4.62 2.75
N GLY A 87 10.13 -4.71 4.04
CA GLY A 87 9.96 -3.53 4.87
C GLY A 87 11.24 -2.70 4.99
N LEU A 88 12.36 -3.36 5.19
CA LEU A 88 13.66 -2.69 5.24
C LEU A 88 14.03 -2.06 3.90
N GLU A 89 13.79 -2.75 2.80
CA GLU A 89 14.01 -2.22 1.45
C GLU A 89 13.13 -1.00 1.15
N ALA A 90 11.94 -0.96 1.73
CA ALA A 90 11.06 0.20 1.61
C ALA A 90 11.52 1.40 2.45
N GLY A 91 12.57 1.25 3.24
CA GLY A 91 13.14 2.30 4.07
C GLY A 91 12.56 2.37 5.48
N CYS A 92 11.81 1.35 5.90
CA CYS A 92 11.25 1.31 7.26
C CYS A 92 12.36 1.13 8.29
N ALA A 93 12.37 1.99 9.31
CA ALA A 93 13.30 1.82 10.42
C ALA A 93 13.01 0.49 11.14
N PRO A 94 14.06 -0.27 11.53
CA PRO A 94 13.85 -1.57 12.17
C PRO A 94 12.92 -1.53 13.39
N HIS A 95 13.00 -0.48 14.20
CA HIS A 95 12.14 -0.35 15.38
C HIS A 95 10.68 -0.06 15.06
N LYS A 96 10.36 0.23 13.79
CA LYS A 96 9.00 0.43 13.30
C LYS A 96 8.46 -0.77 12.54
N ILE A 97 9.20 -1.87 12.50
CA ILE A 97 8.74 -3.12 11.93
C ILE A 97 8.24 -4.01 13.05
N VAL A 98 6.98 -4.41 12.96
CA VAL A 98 6.39 -5.40 13.87
C VAL A 98 6.50 -6.76 13.21
N PHE A 99 7.27 -7.66 13.79
CA PHE A 99 7.41 -9.02 13.27
C PHE A 99 6.46 -9.95 13.99
N ASP A 100 5.33 -10.22 13.35
CA ASP A 100 4.27 -11.06 13.88
C ASP A 100 4.24 -12.40 13.15
N SER A 101 4.99 -13.35 13.66
CA SER A 101 5.07 -14.70 13.11
C SER A 101 5.11 -15.72 14.23
N PRO A 102 4.44 -16.87 14.08
CA PRO A 102 4.52 -17.95 15.06
C PRO A 102 5.93 -18.58 15.12
N VAL A 103 6.73 -18.44 14.07
CA VAL A 103 8.10 -18.92 14.01
C VAL A 103 9.03 -17.71 13.85
N LYS A 104 9.80 -17.44 14.87
CA LYS A 104 10.72 -16.29 14.91
C LYS A 104 12.18 -16.70 14.94
#